data_cbd679b95ac32d25c8d64baffcb73ab5
#
_entry.id   cbd679b95ac32d25c8d64baffcb73ab5
#
_cell.length_a   1.000
_cell.length_b   1.000
_cell.length_c   1.000
_cell.angle_alpha   90.00
_cell.angle_beta   90.00
_cell.angle_gamma   90.00
#
_symmetry.space_group_name_H-M   'P 1'
#
loop_
_entity.id
_entity.type
_entity.pdbx_description
1 polymer ?
#
loop_
_entity_poly.entity_id
_entity_poly.type
_entity_poly.pdbx_seq_one_letter_code
_entity_poly.pdbx_strand_id
1 'polypeptide(L)'
;PGPLTVILQARGSLQWDLGETNGTVALRIPDSRLARELLKETGPLAVSSANKHGEPAATTAQEALDALGEVVGVFLDGGPAGGEPSTIVDATPLTRGEPARIVRQGALSRELIEEVLGDKLAPVDAPAAEPATVPEPAGETQPAVVAANPEQVASAPEAQPKPSTGHES
;
A
#
# COMPACT_ATOMS: atom_id res chain seq x y z
N PRO A 1 -9.99 4.82 4.21
CA PRO A 1 -8.73 4.32 4.75
C PRO A 1 -8.98 3.16 5.72
N GLY A 2 -8.07 2.17 5.74
CA GLY A 2 -8.29 1.04 6.65
C GLY A 2 -7.47 -0.19 6.32
N PRO A 3 -7.84 -1.35 6.93
CA PRO A 3 -7.12 -2.60 6.78
C PRO A 3 -7.62 -3.42 5.57
N LEU A 4 -7.88 -2.76 4.44
CA LEU A 4 -8.24 -3.38 3.17
C LEU A 4 -7.15 -3.17 2.14
N THR A 5 -6.70 -4.25 1.52
CA THR A 5 -5.84 -4.25 0.33
C THR A 5 -6.63 -4.83 -0.85
N VAL A 6 -6.60 -4.17 -1.98
CA VAL A 6 -7.32 -4.62 -3.19
C VAL A 6 -6.33 -4.87 -4.32
N ILE A 7 -6.37 -6.07 -4.90
CA ILE A 7 -5.59 -6.42 -6.08
C ILE A 7 -6.42 -6.08 -7.32
N LEU A 8 -5.82 -5.32 -8.22
CA LEU A 8 -6.42 -4.85 -9.48
C LEU A 8 -5.49 -5.14 -10.66
N GLN A 9 -6.00 -5.08 -11.88
CA GLN A 9 -5.16 -5.05 -13.08
C GLN A 9 -4.33 -3.76 -13.10
N ALA A 10 -3.03 -3.90 -13.25
CA ALA A 10 -2.14 -2.76 -13.42
C ALA A 10 -2.40 -2.08 -14.77
N ARG A 11 -2.33 -0.76 -14.80
CA ARG A 11 -2.34 -0.03 -16.07
C ARG A 11 -0.99 -0.18 -16.76
N GLY A 12 -0.97 -0.29 -18.08
CA GLY A 12 0.26 -0.38 -18.86
C GLY A 12 1.18 0.85 -18.74
N SER A 13 0.67 1.97 -18.20
CA SER A 13 1.45 3.16 -17.88
C SER A 13 2.20 3.07 -16.55
N LEU A 14 1.93 2.05 -15.72
CA LEU A 14 2.66 1.85 -14.48
C LEU A 14 4.02 1.23 -14.80
N GLN A 15 5.07 2.04 -14.68
CA GLN A 15 6.46 1.68 -15.02
C GLN A 15 7.26 1.21 -13.78
N TRP A 16 6.59 0.86 -12.69
CA TRP A 16 7.25 0.45 -11.47
C TRP A 16 7.60 -1.04 -11.53
N ASP A 17 8.81 -1.36 -11.08
CA ASP A 17 9.17 -2.75 -10.80
C ASP A 17 8.57 -3.14 -9.45
N LEU A 18 7.50 -3.90 -9.50
CA LEU A 18 6.81 -4.44 -8.32
C LEU A 18 7.07 -5.94 -8.14
N GLY A 19 8.08 -6.48 -8.84
CA GLY A 19 8.37 -7.92 -8.89
C GLY A 19 7.39 -8.68 -9.80
N GLU A 20 7.30 -10.00 -9.62
CA GLU A 20 6.44 -10.87 -10.42
C GLU A 20 4.97 -10.76 -9.98
N THR A 21 4.26 -9.75 -10.49
CA THR A 21 2.86 -9.46 -10.15
C THR A 21 1.86 -9.96 -11.19
N ASN A 22 2.32 -10.60 -12.27
CA ASN A 22 1.47 -11.05 -13.38
C ASN A 22 0.54 -9.95 -13.94
N GLY A 23 1.05 -8.70 -13.99
CA GLY A 23 0.29 -7.56 -14.48
C GLY A 23 -0.77 -7.04 -13.52
N THR A 24 -0.67 -7.36 -12.24
CA THR A 24 -1.56 -6.83 -11.19
C THR A 24 -0.84 -5.83 -10.29
N VAL A 25 -1.61 -5.09 -9.50
CA VAL A 25 -1.12 -4.18 -8.47
C VAL A 25 -1.99 -4.29 -7.22
N ALA A 26 -1.37 -4.37 -6.05
CA ALA A 26 -2.06 -4.35 -4.77
C ALA A 26 -2.08 -2.93 -4.21
N LEU A 27 -3.26 -2.39 -3.94
CA LEU A 27 -3.45 -1.03 -3.48
C LEU A 27 -4.10 -0.99 -2.09
N ARG A 28 -3.61 -0.10 -1.24
CA ARG A 28 -4.18 0.18 0.07
C ARG A 28 -4.12 1.67 0.40
N ILE A 29 -5.16 2.19 1.05
CA ILE A 29 -5.13 3.50 1.70
C ILE A 29 -4.99 3.25 3.20
N PRO A 30 -3.82 3.56 3.80
CA PRO A 30 -3.60 3.27 5.21
C PRO A 30 -4.43 4.18 6.13
N ASP A 31 -4.86 3.65 7.29
CA ASP A 31 -5.47 4.46 8.34
C ASP A 31 -4.42 4.98 9.33
N SER A 32 -3.39 5.60 8.79
CA SER A 32 -2.38 6.34 9.53
C SER A 32 -2.38 7.77 9.00
N ARG A 33 -2.55 8.74 9.90
CA ARG A 33 -2.54 10.16 9.53
C ARG A 33 -1.22 10.55 8.91
N LEU A 34 -0.10 10.14 9.54
CA LEU A 34 1.25 10.43 9.06
C LEU A 34 1.49 9.85 7.66
N ALA A 35 1.13 8.60 7.45
CA ALA A 35 1.26 7.97 6.14
C ALA A 35 0.42 8.66 5.06
N ARG A 36 -0.82 9.07 5.39
CA ARG A 36 -1.67 9.80 4.43
C ARG A 36 -1.17 11.20 4.12
N GLU A 37 -0.57 11.88 5.10
CA GLU A 37 0.07 13.19 4.87
C GLU A 37 1.29 13.04 3.96
N LEU A 38 2.14 12.04 4.20
CA LEU A 38 3.25 11.73 3.32
C LEU A 38 2.78 11.43 1.89
N LEU A 39 1.76 10.58 1.72
CA LEU A 39 1.21 10.24 0.41
C LEU A 39 0.59 11.43 -0.34
N LYS A 40 0.15 12.48 0.35
CA LYS A 40 -0.32 13.71 -0.30
C LYS A 40 0.81 14.50 -0.93
N GLU A 41 1.99 14.48 -0.30
CA GLU A 41 3.17 15.19 -0.78
C GLU A 41 3.92 14.41 -1.87
N THR A 42 4.04 13.10 -1.69
CA THR A 42 4.85 12.25 -2.57
C THR A 42 4.06 11.58 -3.70
N GLY A 43 2.72 11.52 -3.60
CA GLY A 43 1.91 10.62 -4.40
C GLY A 43 2.00 9.16 -3.91
N PRO A 44 1.56 8.18 -4.73
CA PRO A 44 1.62 6.77 -4.38
C PRO A 44 3.06 6.29 -4.16
N LEU A 45 3.25 5.40 -3.20
CA LEU A 45 4.53 4.79 -2.86
C LEU A 45 4.45 3.27 -2.97
N ALA A 46 5.50 2.64 -3.49
CA ALA A 46 5.71 1.21 -3.34
C ALA A 46 6.24 0.94 -1.92
N VAL A 47 5.64 -0.01 -1.22
CA VAL A 47 5.95 -0.29 0.18
C VAL A 47 6.02 -1.78 0.44
N SER A 48 6.85 -2.16 1.41
CA SER A 48 6.92 -3.50 1.97
C SER A 48 6.81 -3.47 3.49
N SER A 49 6.77 -4.64 4.13
CA SER A 49 6.85 -4.70 5.58
C SER A 49 8.24 -4.28 6.09
N ALA A 50 8.29 -3.69 7.29
CA ALA A 50 9.53 -3.23 7.92
C ALA A 50 10.19 -4.38 8.71
N ASN A 51 10.83 -5.30 7.99
CA ASN A 51 11.54 -6.46 8.57
C ASN A 51 12.63 -6.96 7.62
N LYS A 52 13.60 -7.68 8.17
CA LYS A 52 14.46 -8.54 7.37
C LYS A 52 13.68 -9.78 6.92
N HIS A 53 14.10 -10.38 5.80
CA HIS A 53 13.42 -11.54 5.25
C HIS A 53 13.25 -12.66 6.28
N GLY A 54 12.02 -13.14 6.42
CA GLY A 54 11.67 -14.21 7.37
C GLY A 54 11.49 -13.77 8.82
N GLU A 55 11.74 -12.49 9.16
CA GLU A 55 11.54 -11.95 10.50
C GLU A 55 10.14 -11.31 10.64
N PRO A 56 9.62 -11.18 11.87
CA PRO A 56 8.39 -10.43 12.11
C PRO A 56 8.53 -8.96 11.71
N ALA A 57 7.45 -8.36 11.20
CA ALA A 57 7.42 -6.94 10.89
C ALA A 57 7.52 -6.09 12.16
N ALA A 58 8.33 -5.02 12.10
CA ALA A 58 8.45 -4.06 13.19
C ALA A 58 7.10 -3.38 13.48
N THR A 59 6.81 -3.16 14.76
CA THR A 59 5.60 -2.50 15.25
C THR A 59 5.86 -1.10 15.78
N THR A 60 7.13 -0.71 15.91
CA THR A 60 7.56 0.63 16.32
C THR A 60 8.65 1.14 15.38
N ALA A 61 8.83 2.46 15.33
CA ALA A 61 9.93 3.06 14.57
C ALA A 61 11.30 2.63 15.11
N GLN A 62 11.42 2.40 16.43
CA GLN A 62 12.65 1.92 17.03
C GLN A 62 12.99 0.49 16.60
N GLU A 63 12.02 -0.43 16.61
CA GLU A 63 12.23 -1.79 16.10
C GLU A 63 12.61 -1.79 14.62
N ALA A 64 11.97 -0.93 13.81
CA ALA A 64 12.33 -0.76 12.41
C ALA A 64 13.77 -0.23 12.24
N LEU A 65 14.18 0.74 13.05
CA LEU A 65 15.53 1.28 13.06
C LEU A 65 16.55 0.20 13.45
N ASP A 66 16.25 -0.59 14.49
CA ASP A 66 17.15 -1.66 14.96
C ASP A 66 17.32 -2.76 13.90
N ALA A 67 16.26 -3.07 13.17
CA ALA A 67 16.29 -4.09 12.12
C ALA A 67 16.91 -3.61 10.81
N LEU A 68 16.65 -2.36 10.38
CA LEU A 68 16.90 -1.86 9.03
C LEU A 68 17.78 -0.59 8.98
N GLY A 69 18.26 -0.08 10.12
CA GLY A 69 18.99 1.18 10.21
C GLY A 69 20.27 1.26 9.38
N GLU A 70 20.83 0.13 8.96
CA GLU A 70 21.99 0.09 8.06
C GLU A 70 21.64 0.40 6.59
N VAL A 71 20.37 0.16 6.20
CA VAL A 71 19.93 0.26 4.79
C VAL A 71 18.83 1.30 4.56
N VAL A 72 18.16 1.74 5.62
CA VAL A 72 17.10 2.76 5.54
C VAL A 72 17.58 4.05 6.21
N GLY A 73 17.58 5.13 5.46
CA GLY A 73 18.12 6.43 5.92
C GLY A 73 17.14 7.29 6.70
N VAL A 74 15.82 7.05 6.61
CA VAL A 74 14.81 7.90 7.26
C VAL A 74 13.73 7.04 7.89
N PHE A 75 13.45 7.28 9.15
CA PHE A 75 12.38 6.64 9.91
C PHE A 75 11.41 7.71 10.40
N LEU A 76 10.13 7.57 10.04
CA LEU A 76 9.06 8.46 10.50
C LEU A 76 8.32 7.77 11.65
N ASP A 77 8.41 8.33 12.85
CA ASP A 77 7.69 7.81 14.01
C ASP A 77 6.26 8.35 14.05
N GLY A 78 5.32 7.49 13.76
CA GLY A 78 3.87 7.76 13.86
C GLY A 78 3.23 7.17 15.13
N GLY A 79 4.04 6.72 16.08
CA GLY A 79 3.64 5.93 17.23
C GLY A 79 3.60 4.42 16.91
N PRO A 80 3.23 3.60 17.91
CA PRO A 80 3.13 2.15 17.72
C PRO A 80 2.17 1.81 16.58
N ALA A 81 2.66 0.99 15.67
CA ALA A 81 1.89 0.37 14.62
C ALA A 81 1.80 -1.14 14.90
N GLY A 82 0.84 -1.79 14.33
CA GLY A 82 0.69 -3.24 14.52
C GLY A 82 -0.77 -3.62 14.54
N GLY A 83 -1.02 -4.86 14.87
CA GLY A 83 -2.34 -5.46 14.85
C GLY A 83 -2.45 -6.48 13.74
N GLU A 84 -3.68 -6.92 13.53
CA GLU A 84 -3.98 -7.89 12.48
C GLU A 84 -3.68 -7.31 11.09
N PRO A 85 -3.04 -8.06 10.19
CA PRO A 85 -2.75 -7.60 8.84
C PRO A 85 -4.03 -7.29 8.06
N SER A 86 -3.89 -6.54 6.95
CA SER A 86 -5.03 -6.19 6.10
C SER A 86 -5.68 -7.42 5.49
N THR A 87 -7.00 -7.40 5.32
CA THR A 87 -7.70 -8.33 4.45
C THR A 87 -7.36 -7.98 3.00
N ILE A 88 -7.05 -9.00 2.18
CA ILE A 88 -6.71 -8.83 0.78
C ILE A 88 -7.81 -9.40 -0.08
N VAL A 89 -8.34 -8.57 -0.98
CA VAL A 89 -9.37 -8.92 -1.94
C VAL A 89 -8.79 -8.84 -3.36
N ASP A 90 -8.85 -9.93 -4.09
CA ASP A 90 -8.60 -9.91 -5.52
C ASP A 90 -9.87 -9.51 -6.27
N ALA A 91 -9.85 -8.32 -6.83
CA ALA A 91 -10.94 -7.76 -7.64
C ALA A 91 -10.67 -7.87 -9.15
N THR A 92 -9.58 -8.49 -9.57
CA THR A 92 -9.27 -8.68 -11.00
C THR A 92 -10.34 -9.48 -11.75
N PRO A 93 -11.02 -10.51 -11.15
CA PRO A 93 -12.10 -11.24 -11.81
C PRO A 93 -13.30 -10.38 -12.20
N LEU A 94 -13.55 -9.27 -11.47
CA LEU A 94 -14.68 -8.39 -11.78
C LEU A 94 -14.64 -7.79 -13.19
N THR A 95 -13.44 -7.65 -13.78
CA THR A 95 -13.27 -7.16 -15.16
C THR A 95 -13.81 -8.15 -16.21
N ARG A 96 -14.00 -9.40 -15.80
CA ARG A 96 -14.56 -10.48 -16.65
C ARG A 96 -16.00 -10.85 -16.27
N GLY A 97 -16.61 -10.09 -15.32
CA GLY A 97 -17.93 -10.40 -14.80
C GLY A 97 -17.96 -11.57 -13.80
N GLU A 98 -16.80 -12.00 -13.32
CA GLU A 98 -16.65 -13.03 -12.30
C GLU A 98 -16.54 -12.39 -10.91
N PRO A 99 -16.95 -13.07 -9.81
CA PRO A 99 -16.89 -12.49 -8.48
C PRO A 99 -15.47 -12.28 -7.98
N ALA A 100 -15.25 -11.19 -7.20
CA ALA A 100 -14.03 -10.94 -6.44
C ALA A 100 -13.80 -12.03 -5.38
N ARG A 101 -12.57 -12.19 -4.90
CA ARG A 101 -12.19 -13.22 -3.93
C ARG A 101 -11.39 -12.64 -2.79
N ILE A 102 -11.66 -13.10 -1.56
CA ILE A 102 -10.77 -12.86 -0.43
C ILE A 102 -9.61 -13.85 -0.54
N VAL A 103 -8.41 -13.34 -0.84
CA VAL A 103 -7.20 -14.16 -0.95
C VAL A 103 -6.42 -14.25 0.36
N ARG A 104 -6.66 -13.33 1.27
CA ARG A 104 -6.17 -13.38 2.65
C ARG A 104 -7.18 -12.72 3.57
N GLN A 105 -7.66 -13.46 4.55
CA GLN A 105 -8.44 -12.90 5.63
C GLN A 105 -7.51 -12.16 6.60
N GLY A 106 -7.90 -10.98 7.05
CA GLY A 106 -7.23 -10.13 8.02
C GLY A 106 -8.23 -9.33 8.83
N ALA A 107 -7.83 -8.17 9.32
CA ALA A 107 -8.61 -7.36 10.26
C ALA A 107 -10.01 -6.93 9.77
N LEU A 108 -10.23 -6.84 8.47
CA LEU A 108 -11.57 -6.54 7.92
C LEU A 108 -12.31 -7.86 7.71
N SER A 109 -13.42 -8.04 8.41
CA SER A 109 -14.19 -9.28 8.35
C SER A 109 -14.85 -9.50 6.97
N ARG A 110 -15.13 -10.77 6.66
CA ARG A 110 -15.81 -11.15 5.40
C ARG A 110 -17.20 -10.50 5.29
N GLU A 111 -17.94 -10.47 6.38
CA GLU A 111 -19.31 -9.92 6.43
C GLU A 111 -19.34 -8.46 5.99
N LEU A 112 -18.37 -7.65 6.44
CA LEU A 112 -18.25 -6.24 6.03
C LEU A 112 -17.93 -6.10 4.54
N ILE A 113 -17.19 -7.03 3.97
CA ILE A 113 -16.90 -7.05 2.53
C ILE A 113 -18.14 -7.48 1.75
N GLU A 114 -18.89 -8.46 2.26
CA GLU A 114 -20.14 -8.94 1.68
C GLU A 114 -21.23 -7.85 1.67
N GLU A 115 -21.31 -7.03 2.72
CA GLU A 115 -22.23 -5.89 2.75
C GLU A 115 -22.02 -4.91 1.59
N VAL A 116 -20.77 -4.77 1.14
CA VAL A 116 -20.39 -3.84 0.04
C VAL A 116 -20.48 -4.52 -1.33
N LEU A 117 -19.98 -5.74 -1.44
CA LEU A 117 -19.85 -6.42 -2.74
C LEU A 117 -21.08 -7.28 -3.09
N GLY A 118 -21.82 -7.75 -2.11
CA GLY A 118 -22.96 -8.66 -2.32
C GLY A 118 -22.60 -9.84 -3.21
N ASP A 119 -23.40 -10.07 -4.24
CA ASP A 119 -23.21 -11.16 -5.23
C ASP A 119 -21.89 -11.07 -6.02
N LYS A 120 -21.17 -9.94 -5.90
CA LYS A 120 -19.85 -9.78 -6.52
C LYS A 120 -18.71 -10.35 -5.69
N LEU A 121 -18.97 -10.92 -4.52
CA LEU A 121 -17.99 -11.64 -3.73
C LEU A 121 -18.22 -13.14 -3.86
N ALA A 122 -17.16 -13.89 -4.17
CA ALA A 122 -17.22 -15.33 -4.28
C ALA A 122 -17.57 -16.00 -2.93
N PRO A 123 -18.36 -17.08 -2.90
CA PRO A 123 -18.63 -17.84 -1.69
C PRO A 123 -17.34 -18.44 -1.11
N VAL A 124 -17.38 -18.82 0.18
CA VAL A 124 -16.21 -19.34 0.92
C VAL A 124 -15.59 -20.57 0.25
N ASP A 125 -16.45 -21.45 -0.34
CA ASP A 125 -16.05 -22.71 -0.93
C ASP A 125 -15.72 -22.61 -2.44
N ALA A 126 -15.61 -21.40 -2.97
CA ALA A 126 -15.23 -21.24 -4.37
C ALA A 126 -13.81 -21.78 -4.57
N PRO A 127 -13.58 -22.65 -5.60
CA PRO A 127 -12.26 -23.19 -5.86
C PRO A 127 -11.26 -22.04 -6.04
N ALA A 128 -10.12 -22.15 -5.35
CA ALA A 128 -9.04 -21.19 -5.52
C ALA A 128 -8.67 -21.16 -7.01
N ALA A 129 -8.93 -20.05 -7.70
CA ALA A 129 -8.14 -19.77 -8.89
C ALA A 129 -6.68 -19.63 -8.44
N GLU A 130 -5.75 -19.97 -9.33
CA GLU A 130 -4.34 -19.76 -9.05
C GLU A 130 -4.16 -18.38 -8.40
N PRO A 131 -3.51 -18.31 -7.22
CA PRO A 131 -3.42 -17.06 -6.50
C PRO A 131 -2.80 -16.02 -7.42
N ALA A 132 -3.50 -14.90 -7.60
CA ALA A 132 -2.80 -13.69 -7.98
C ALA A 132 -1.68 -13.56 -6.95
N THR A 133 -0.44 -13.77 -7.40
CA THR A 133 0.72 -13.75 -6.52
C THR A 133 0.71 -12.43 -5.78
N VAL A 134 0.34 -12.47 -4.49
CA VAL A 134 0.73 -11.38 -3.59
C VAL A 134 2.24 -11.46 -3.65
N PRO A 135 2.95 -10.43 -4.13
CA PRO A 135 4.39 -10.48 -4.15
C PRO A 135 4.84 -10.72 -2.72
N GLU A 136 5.35 -11.93 -2.44
CA GLU A 136 6.18 -12.10 -1.27
C GLU A 136 7.30 -11.07 -1.40
N PRO A 137 7.67 -10.39 -0.34
CA PRO A 137 8.78 -9.45 -0.40
C PRO A 137 9.97 -10.20 -0.97
N ALA A 138 10.45 -9.74 -2.12
CA ALA A 138 11.50 -10.38 -2.88
C ALA A 138 12.67 -10.71 -1.95
N GLY A 139 12.91 -11.99 -1.79
CA GLY A 139 14.10 -12.47 -1.07
C GLY A 139 15.33 -12.20 -1.91
N GLU A 140 15.88 -11.03 -1.74
CA GLU A 140 17.29 -10.71 -1.94
C GLU A 140 17.49 -9.26 -1.51
N THR A 141 18.55 -9.01 -0.77
CA THR A 141 19.00 -7.75 -0.22
C THR A 141 19.14 -6.65 -1.28
N GLN A 142 18.01 -6.03 -1.65
CA GLN A 142 18.02 -4.71 -2.25
C GLN A 142 17.48 -3.73 -1.20
N PRO A 143 18.15 -2.58 -1.00
CA PRO A 143 17.61 -1.55 -0.13
C PRO A 143 16.22 -1.18 -0.63
N ALA A 144 15.27 -1.02 0.30
CA ALA A 144 13.95 -0.52 -0.02
C ALA A 144 14.11 0.86 -0.67
N VAL A 145 14.22 0.88 -1.98
CA VAL A 145 14.23 2.11 -2.76
C VAL A 145 12.78 2.56 -2.80
N VAL A 146 12.44 3.52 -1.95
CA VAL A 146 11.24 4.33 -2.14
C VAL A 146 11.49 5.15 -3.39
N ALA A 147 11.19 4.58 -4.55
CA ALA A 147 11.28 5.27 -5.82
C ALA A 147 10.07 6.21 -5.95
N ALA A 148 10.23 7.45 -5.51
CA ALA A 148 9.38 8.52 -5.98
C ALA A 148 9.63 8.65 -7.50
N ASN A 149 8.60 8.59 -8.32
CA ASN A 149 8.74 8.82 -9.76
C ASN A 149 9.19 10.28 -9.98
N PRO A 150 10.41 10.55 -10.47
CA PRO A 150 10.92 11.91 -10.61
C PRO A 150 10.13 12.79 -11.59
N GLU A 151 9.33 12.21 -12.47
CA GLU A 151 8.50 12.98 -13.41
C GLU A 151 7.24 13.58 -12.76
N GLN A 152 6.76 13.06 -11.64
CA GLN A 152 5.60 13.63 -10.95
C GLN A 152 5.96 14.76 -9.97
N VAL A 153 7.21 14.90 -9.58
CA VAL A 153 7.66 15.99 -8.69
C VAL A 153 7.78 17.32 -9.44
N ALA A 154 7.90 17.29 -10.77
CA ALA A 154 8.07 18.48 -11.60
C ALA A 154 6.79 19.27 -11.90
N SER A 155 5.62 18.84 -11.45
CA SER A 155 4.33 19.48 -11.73
C SER A 155 3.55 19.96 -10.51
N ALA A 156 4.20 20.12 -9.36
CA ALA A 156 3.59 20.82 -8.23
C ALA A 156 3.56 22.35 -8.55
N PRO A 157 2.41 23.02 -8.45
CA PRO A 157 2.36 24.46 -8.70
C PRO A 157 3.14 25.19 -7.60
N GLU A 158 4.08 26.00 -8.04
CA GLU A 158 4.88 26.91 -7.21
C GLU A 158 3.93 27.79 -6.39
N ALA A 159 4.02 27.69 -5.06
CA ALA A 159 3.20 28.47 -4.15
C ALA A 159 3.54 29.95 -4.31
N GLN A 160 2.65 30.74 -4.88
CA GLN A 160 2.80 32.18 -5.00
C GLN A 160 2.87 32.82 -3.59
N PRO A 161 3.82 33.72 -3.32
CA PRO A 161 3.88 34.43 -2.05
C PRO A 161 2.67 35.35 -1.89
N LYS A 162 2.00 35.25 -0.74
CA LYS A 162 0.89 36.13 -0.38
C LYS A 162 1.37 37.60 -0.35
N PRO A 163 0.62 38.54 -0.91
CA PRO A 163 0.98 39.96 -0.80
C PRO A 163 0.91 40.41 0.66
N SER A 164 1.98 41.04 1.13
CA SER A 164 2.03 41.70 2.44
C SER A 164 1.11 42.90 2.43
N THR A 165 0.05 42.87 3.22
CA THR A 165 -0.73 44.07 3.52
C THR A 165 0.09 44.97 4.40
N GLY A 166 0.68 45.99 3.78
CA GLY A 166 1.25 47.15 4.49
C GLY A 166 0.12 47.92 5.21
N HIS A 167 0.26 48.06 6.51
CA HIS A 167 -0.52 48.97 7.33
C HIS A 167 0.25 50.27 7.38
N GLU A 168 -0.20 51.29 6.67
CA GLU A 168 0.21 52.68 6.91
C GLU A 168 -0.85 53.33 7.79
N SER A 169 -0.36 53.94 8.84
CA SER A 169 -0.89 54.79 9.92
C SER A 169 -2.13 55.58 9.74
#